data_c752ffaae893c372c88fde4a41ccb04b
#
_entry.id   c752ffaae893c372c88fde4a41ccb04b
#
_cell.length_a   1.000
_cell.length_b   1.000
_cell.length_c   1.000
_cell.angle_alpha   90.00
_cell.angle_beta   90.00
_cell.angle_gamma   90.00
#
_symmetry.space_group_name_H-M   'P 1'
#
loop_
_entity.id
_entity.type
_entity.pdbx_description
1 polymer ?
#
loop_
_entity_poly.entity_id
_entity_poly.type
_entity_poly.pdbx_seq_one_letter_code
_entity_poly.pdbx_strand_id
1 'polypeptide(L)'
;MAEKKSLVKNSIFNMIYKGFTALFPLITTSYISRVLLPAGVGRVGYANTIVAYFVLIASLGIPTYGVKAIAQSGETKEGRSRTFWELFFINLAATLMCIVAYYVFVDNFPHFADRKLLFQIMGLMLILNIFNIDWFYQGMEEYSYIATRSIIVKILSFVAMLLFVKKAM
;
A
#
# COMPACT_ATOMS: atom_id res chain seq x y z
N MET A 1 -14.59 -28.35 -13.74
CA MET A 1 -13.40 -28.07 -14.60
C MET A 1 -12.98 -26.66 -14.31
N ALA A 2 -11.87 -26.46 -13.58
CA ALA A 2 -11.31 -25.12 -13.40
C ALA A 2 -10.82 -24.65 -14.77
N GLU A 3 -11.42 -23.56 -15.27
CA GLU A 3 -10.99 -22.90 -16.49
C GLU A 3 -9.50 -22.56 -16.31
N LYS A 4 -8.63 -23.13 -17.13
CA LYS A 4 -7.22 -22.78 -17.15
C LYS A 4 -7.17 -21.27 -17.44
N LYS A 5 -6.97 -20.46 -16.39
CA LYS A 5 -6.79 -19.01 -16.54
C LYS A 5 -5.73 -18.81 -17.60
N SER A 6 -6.07 -18.13 -18.68
CA SER A 6 -5.14 -17.92 -19.77
C SER A 6 -3.93 -17.14 -19.25
N LEU A 7 -2.77 -17.79 -19.17
CA LEU A 7 -1.49 -17.18 -18.75
C LEU A 7 -1.21 -15.88 -19.53
N VAL A 8 -1.56 -15.88 -20.81
CA VAL A 8 -1.42 -14.69 -21.67
C VAL A 8 -2.29 -13.54 -21.18
N LYS A 9 -3.57 -13.81 -20.85
CA LYS A 9 -4.49 -12.78 -20.32
C LYS A 9 -3.96 -12.19 -19.01
N ASN A 10 -3.54 -13.04 -18.08
CA ASN A 10 -2.99 -12.59 -16.81
C ASN A 10 -1.68 -11.79 -16.98
N SER A 11 -0.81 -12.21 -17.91
CA SER A 11 0.41 -11.48 -18.23
C SER A 11 0.13 -10.11 -18.83
N ILE A 12 -0.84 -9.98 -19.72
CA ILE A 12 -1.25 -8.70 -20.32
C ILE A 12 -1.80 -7.76 -19.23
N PHE A 13 -2.70 -8.25 -18.36
CA PHE A 13 -3.21 -7.44 -17.25
C PHE A 13 -2.10 -6.99 -16.31
N ASN A 14 -1.13 -7.84 -16.00
CA ASN A 14 0.02 -7.50 -15.19
C ASN A 14 0.91 -6.42 -15.84
N MET A 15 1.13 -6.52 -17.17
CA MET A 15 1.89 -5.50 -17.92
C MET A 15 1.16 -4.15 -17.91
N ILE A 16 -0.13 -4.12 -18.19
CA ILE A 16 -0.95 -2.88 -18.13
C ILE A 16 -0.92 -2.30 -16.73
N TYR A 17 -1.12 -3.12 -15.70
CA TYR A 17 -1.05 -2.70 -14.30
C TYR A 17 0.30 -2.10 -13.94
N LYS A 18 1.41 -2.76 -14.31
CA LYS A 18 2.77 -2.26 -14.05
C LYS A 18 3.04 -0.95 -14.80
N GLY A 19 2.66 -0.87 -16.07
CA GLY A 19 2.81 0.35 -16.87
C GLY A 19 2.03 1.51 -16.27
N PHE A 20 0.76 1.30 -15.93
CA PHE A 20 -0.06 2.32 -15.29
C PHE A 20 0.49 2.72 -13.91
N THR A 21 0.99 1.75 -13.13
CA THR A 21 1.59 2.00 -11.82
C THR A 21 2.87 2.84 -11.90
N ALA A 22 3.65 2.68 -12.96
CA ALA A 22 4.86 3.46 -13.20
C ALA A 22 4.56 4.88 -13.73
N LEU A 23 3.59 5.03 -14.62
CA LEU A 23 3.24 6.32 -15.23
C LEU A 23 2.42 7.22 -14.30
N PHE A 24 1.56 6.65 -13.49
CA PHE A 24 0.66 7.40 -12.61
C PHE A 24 1.40 8.35 -11.65
N PRO A 25 2.49 7.95 -10.95
CA PRO A 25 3.26 8.86 -10.11
C PRO A 25 3.90 10.02 -10.87
N LEU A 26 4.29 9.83 -12.13
CA LEU A 26 4.88 10.91 -12.94
C LEU A 26 3.87 12.04 -13.15
N ILE A 27 2.63 11.69 -13.45
CA ILE A 27 1.55 12.67 -13.66
C ILE A 27 1.19 13.37 -12.35
N THR A 28 0.95 12.59 -11.29
CA THR A 28 0.52 13.10 -9.98
C THR A 28 1.60 13.93 -9.31
N THR A 29 2.85 13.49 -9.33
CA THR A 29 3.97 14.22 -8.75
C THR A 29 4.21 15.56 -9.48
N SER A 30 4.11 15.57 -10.81
CA SER A 30 4.23 16.80 -11.59
C SER A 30 3.18 17.85 -11.21
N TYR A 31 1.94 17.42 -10.98
CA TYR A 31 0.86 18.30 -10.52
C TYR A 31 1.11 18.81 -9.09
N ILE A 32 1.36 17.87 -8.16
CA ILE A 32 1.57 18.18 -6.73
C ILE A 32 2.75 19.12 -6.54
N SER A 33 3.85 18.94 -7.28
CA SER A 33 5.04 19.79 -7.19
C SER A 33 4.76 21.25 -7.58
N ARG A 34 3.85 21.48 -8.52
CA ARG A 34 3.45 22.84 -8.91
C ARG A 34 2.55 23.51 -7.87
N VAL A 35 1.78 22.74 -7.11
CA VAL A 35 0.84 23.27 -6.12
C VAL A 35 1.51 23.47 -4.76
N LEU A 36 2.25 22.46 -4.27
CA LEU A 36 2.85 22.46 -2.94
C LEU A 36 4.24 23.13 -2.87
N LEU A 37 4.85 23.42 -4.03
CA LEU A 37 6.22 23.88 -4.14
C LEU A 37 7.25 22.85 -3.59
N PRO A 38 8.54 22.97 -3.89
CA PRO A 38 9.56 22.02 -3.48
C PRO A 38 9.62 21.77 -1.96
N ALA A 39 9.43 22.81 -1.16
CA ALA A 39 9.45 22.70 0.29
C ALA A 39 8.28 21.86 0.84
N GLY A 40 7.08 21.99 0.26
CA GLY A 40 5.92 21.20 0.66
C GLY A 40 6.07 19.72 0.28
N VAL A 41 6.53 19.46 -0.95
CA VAL A 41 6.80 18.09 -1.43
C VAL A 41 7.88 17.43 -0.57
N GLY A 42 8.95 18.14 -0.22
CA GLY A 42 10.00 17.63 0.66
C GLY A 42 9.49 17.26 2.05
N ARG A 43 8.59 18.07 2.62
CA ARG A 43 7.98 17.79 3.94
C ARG A 43 7.16 16.51 3.94
N VAL A 44 6.27 16.38 2.95
CA VAL A 44 5.43 15.18 2.80
C VAL A 44 6.29 13.96 2.49
N GLY A 45 7.29 14.10 1.62
CA GLY A 45 8.24 13.04 1.29
C GLY A 45 9.01 12.54 2.50
N TYR A 46 9.50 13.45 3.35
CA TYR A 46 10.18 13.10 4.60
C TYR A 46 9.27 12.31 5.54
N ALA A 47 8.05 12.80 5.78
CA ALA A 47 7.08 12.11 6.62
C ALA A 47 6.72 10.73 6.06
N ASN A 48 6.53 10.63 4.73
CA ASN A 48 6.27 9.35 4.06
C ASN A 48 7.43 8.36 4.23
N THR A 49 8.67 8.82 4.16
CA THR A 49 9.85 7.96 4.35
C THR A 49 9.87 7.35 5.76
N ILE A 50 9.58 8.15 6.78
CA ILE A 50 9.52 7.65 8.18
C ILE A 50 8.43 6.59 8.32
N VAL A 51 7.22 6.85 7.84
CA VAL A 51 6.12 5.87 7.88
C VAL A 51 6.49 4.61 7.11
N ALA A 52 7.13 4.74 5.94
CA ALA A 52 7.54 3.61 5.11
C ALA A 52 8.49 2.65 5.84
N TYR A 53 9.40 3.15 6.69
CA TYR A 53 10.23 2.29 7.52
C TYR A 53 9.40 1.48 8.53
N PHE A 54 8.43 2.10 9.18
CA PHE A 54 7.55 1.38 10.10
C PHE A 54 6.66 0.37 9.36
N VAL A 55 6.15 0.70 8.17
CA VAL A 55 5.42 -0.24 7.31
C VAL A 55 6.29 -1.43 6.92
N LEU A 56 7.56 -1.19 6.57
CA LEU A 56 8.51 -2.26 6.23
C LEU A 56 8.72 -3.22 7.40
N ILE A 57 8.93 -2.69 8.61
CA ILE A 57 9.09 -3.50 9.82
C ILE A 57 7.79 -4.25 10.13
N ALA A 58 6.63 -3.58 10.08
CA ALA A 58 5.32 -4.17 10.33
C ALA A 58 4.99 -5.32 9.37
N SER A 59 5.45 -5.23 8.13
CA SER A 59 5.16 -6.25 7.11
C SER A 59 5.82 -7.59 7.37
N LEU A 60 6.93 -7.66 8.14
CA LEU A 60 7.68 -8.90 8.46
C LEU A 60 8.01 -9.77 7.23
N GLY A 61 8.06 -9.20 6.03
CA GLY A 61 8.25 -9.95 4.79
C GLY A 61 7.03 -10.76 4.33
N ILE A 62 5.88 -10.64 5.00
CA ILE A 62 4.62 -11.34 4.66
C ILE A 62 4.21 -11.12 3.20
N PRO A 63 4.35 -9.93 2.58
CA PRO A 63 4.00 -9.75 1.17
C PRO A 63 4.72 -10.73 0.24
N THR A 64 5.97 -11.05 0.52
CA THR A 64 6.75 -12.00 -0.30
C THR A 64 6.50 -13.46 0.11
N TYR A 65 6.54 -13.74 1.41
CA TYR A 65 6.31 -15.08 1.93
C TYR A 65 4.88 -15.54 1.70
N GLY A 66 3.89 -14.66 1.89
CA GLY A 66 2.46 -14.95 1.75
C GLY A 66 2.08 -15.40 0.34
N VAL A 67 2.66 -14.78 -0.70
CA VAL A 67 2.46 -15.23 -2.10
C VAL A 67 2.85 -16.70 -2.23
N LYS A 68 4.03 -17.08 -1.74
CA LYS A 68 4.52 -18.45 -1.79
C LYS A 68 3.64 -19.39 -0.94
N ALA A 69 3.31 -18.99 0.27
CA ALA A 69 2.51 -19.80 1.20
C ALA A 69 1.11 -20.09 0.64
N ILE A 70 0.45 -19.10 0.03
CA ILE A 70 -0.85 -19.28 -0.61
C ILE A 70 -0.74 -20.18 -1.86
N ALA A 71 0.26 -19.97 -2.69
CA ALA A 71 0.48 -20.83 -3.86
C ALA A 71 0.72 -22.30 -3.48
N GLN A 72 1.34 -22.55 -2.32
CA GLN A 72 1.64 -23.89 -1.79
C GLN A 72 0.51 -24.51 -0.93
N SER A 73 -0.47 -23.71 -0.48
CA SER A 73 -1.55 -24.18 0.41
C SER A 73 -2.57 -25.13 -0.25
N GLY A 74 -2.35 -25.44 -1.53
CA GLY A 74 -3.20 -26.33 -2.32
C GLY A 74 -4.44 -25.65 -2.90
N GLU A 75 -5.25 -26.45 -3.63
CA GLU A 75 -6.45 -25.95 -4.31
C GLU A 75 -7.69 -25.86 -3.40
N THR A 76 -7.61 -26.39 -2.18
CA THR A 76 -8.75 -26.42 -1.25
C THR A 76 -8.99 -25.03 -0.64
N LYS A 77 -10.26 -24.64 -0.54
CA LYS A 77 -10.65 -23.37 0.08
C LYS A 77 -10.22 -23.32 1.56
N GLU A 78 -10.32 -24.43 2.26
CA GLU A 78 -9.98 -24.57 3.67
C GLU A 78 -8.48 -24.32 3.90
N GLY A 79 -7.60 -24.93 3.11
CA GLY A 79 -6.16 -24.75 3.21
C GLY A 79 -5.75 -23.29 2.98
N ARG A 80 -6.26 -22.67 1.91
CA ARG A 80 -6.00 -21.26 1.60
C ARG A 80 -6.54 -20.31 2.68
N SER A 81 -7.75 -20.58 3.19
CA SER A 81 -8.35 -19.77 4.25
C SER A 81 -7.53 -19.84 5.54
N ARG A 82 -7.08 -21.03 5.93
CA ARG A 82 -6.25 -21.21 7.11
C ARG A 82 -4.93 -20.44 6.99
N THR A 83 -4.20 -20.64 5.90
CA THR A 83 -2.94 -19.93 5.65
C THR A 83 -3.12 -18.40 5.62
N PHE A 84 -4.23 -17.93 5.04
CA PHE A 84 -4.57 -16.52 5.03
C PHE A 84 -4.72 -15.96 6.44
N TRP A 85 -5.54 -16.58 7.28
CA TRP A 85 -5.80 -16.09 8.62
C TRP A 85 -4.58 -16.17 9.54
N GLU A 86 -3.76 -17.22 9.42
CA GLU A 86 -2.50 -17.33 10.15
C GLU A 86 -1.57 -16.15 9.84
N LEU A 87 -1.34 -15.86 8.58
CA LEU A 87 -0.48 -14.75 8.17
C LEU A 87 -1.10 -13.37 8.46
N PHE A 88 -2.41 -13.25 8.30
CA PHE A 88 -3.12 -12.01 8.59
C PHE A 88 -3.02 -11.63 10.08
N PHE A 89 -3.21 -12.57 10.99
CA PHE A 89 -3.09 -12.29 12.43
C PHE A 89 -1.66 -11.98 12.86
N ILE A 90 -0.66 -12.62 12.26
CA ILE A 90 0.75 -12.29 12.50
C ILE A 90 1.02 -10.85 12.04
N ASN A 91 0.60 -10.49 10.82
CA ASN A 91 0.74 -9.13 10.30
C ASN A 91 -0.01 -8.11 11.16
N LEU A 92 -1.23 -8.42 11.56
CA LEU A 92 -2.04 -7.56 12.42
C LEU A 92 -1.33 -7.27 13.74
N ALA A 93 -0.84 -8.30 14.44
CA ALA A 93 -0.13 -8.13 15.70
C ALA A 93 1.14 -7.28 15.54
N ALA A 94 1.96 -7.57 14.51
CA ALA A 94 3.15 -6.80 14.22
C ALA A 94 2.82 -5.33 13.87
N THR A 95 1.78 -5.12 13.07
CA THR A 95 1.36 -3.77 12.68
C THR A 95 0.83 -2.98 13.87
N LEU A 96 0.06 -3.59 14.77
CA LEU A 96 -0.40 -2.93 16.00
C LEU A 96 0.76 -2.51 16.90
N MET A 97 1.77 -3.36 17.07
CA MET A 97 2.99 -2.99 17.79
C MET A 97 3.72 -1.82 17.12
N CYS A 98 3.85 -1.85 15.79
CA CYS A 98 4.47 -0.77 15.03
C CYS A 98 3.68 0.53 15.08
N ILE A 99 2.34 0.49 15.13
CA ILE A 99 1.49 1.69 15.29
C ILE A 99 1.80 2.34 16.64
N VAL A 100 1.80 1.58 17.73
CA VAL A 100 2.14 2.11 19.06
C VAL A 100 3.54 2.70 19.05
N ALA A 101 4.53 1.97 18.55
CA ALA A 101 5.91 2.44 18.45
C ALA A 101 6.02 3.73 17.62
N TYR A 102 5.30 3.83 16.50
CA TYR A 102 5.30 5.00 15.64
C TYR A 102 4.75 6.24 16.36
N TYR A 103 3.58 6.14 17.00
CA TYR A 103 3.00 7.29 17.70
C TYR A 103 3.84 7.70 18.91
N VAL A 104 4.36 6.75 19.68
CA VAL A 104 5.32 7.03 20.76
C VAL A 104 6.57 7.73 20.22
N PHE A 105 7.10 7.28 19.09
CA PHE A 105 8.25 7.90 18.43
C PHE A 105 7.93 9.33 18.00
N VAL A 106 6.82 9.57 17.30
CA VAL A 106 6.42 10.92 16.85
C VAL A 106 6.15 11.87 18.00
N ASP A 107 5.56 11.39 19.10
CA ASP A 107 5.17 12.22 20.23
C ASP A 107 6.36 12.61 21.14
N ASN A 108 7.39 11.77 21.24
CA ASN A 108 8.52 12.00 22.13
C ASN A 108 9.72 12.71 21.48
N PHE A 109 9.79 12.77 20.14
CA PHE A 109 10.90 13.42 19.47
C PHE A 109 10.58 14.89 19.14
N PRO A 110 11.32 15.86 19.74
CA PRO A 110 11.09 17.29 19.52
C PRO A 110 11.15 17.73 18.07
N HIS A 111 11.92 17.01 17.26
CA HIS A 111 12.09 17.29 15.82
C HIS A 111 10.77 17.26 15.02
N PHE A 112 9.76 16.55 15.51
CA PHE A 112 8.45 16.44 14.86
C PHE A 112 7.42 17.42 15.41
N ALA A 113 7.73 18.15 16.50
CA ALA A 113 6.79 19.02 17.22
C ALA A 113 6.12 20.05 16.30
N ASP A 114 6.92 20.73 15.46
CA ASP A 114 6.42 21.78 14.56
C ASP A 114 5.43 21.27 13.49
N ARG A 115 5.41 19.95 13.26
CA ARG A 115 4.61 19.32 12.19
C ARG A 115 3.93 18.05 12.67
N LYS A 116 3.66 17.95 13.95
CA LYS A 116 3.08 16.76 14.60
C LYS A 116 1.84 16.26 13.87
N LEU A 117 0.94 17.17 13.48
CA LEU A 117 -0.28 16.82 12.78
C LEU A 117 0.01 16.11 11.43
N LEU A 118 1.03 16.54 10.67
CA LEU A 118 1.41 15.88 9.43
C LEU A 118 1.83 14.42 9.69
N PHE A 119 2.68 14.19 10.67
CA PHE A 119 3.13 12.84 11.00
C PHE A 119 1.99 11.97 11.56
N GLN A 120 1.11 12.53 12.38
CA GLN A 120 -0.05 11.81 12.89
C GLN A 120 -1.00 11.38 11.76
N ILE A 121 -1.29 12.25 10.80
CA ILE A 121 -2.10 11.91 9.62
C ILE A 121 -1.38 10.85 8.77
N MET A 122 -0.08 11.00 8.55
CA MET A 122 0.69 10.01 7.79
C MET A 122 0.73 8.64 8.48
N GLY A 123 0.65 8.58 9.80
CA GLY A 123 0.52 7.34 10.57
C GLY A 123 -0.72 6.50 10.22
N LEU A 124 -1.79 7.11 9.66
CA LEU A 124 -2.93 6.37 9.14
C LEU A 124 -2.55 5.38 8.04
N MET A 125 -1.44 5.62 7.34
CA MET A 125 -0.93 4.67 6.33
C MET A 125 -0.55 3.32 6.94
N LEU A 126 -0.05 3.29 8.19
CA LEU A 126 0.21 2.05 8.93
C LEU A 126 -1.09 1.29 9.19
N ILE A 127 -2.14 1.99 9.60
CA ILE A 127 -3.46 1.40 9.86
C ILE A 127 -4.03 0.82 8.56
N LEU A 128 -3.96 1.58 7.47
CA LEU A 128 -4.45 1.14 6.16
C LEU A 128 -3.63 -0.03 5.60
N ASN A 129 -2.35 -0.16 5.96
CA ASN A 129 -1.50 -1.26 5.53
C ASN A 129 -1.98 -2.63 6.07
N ILE A 130 -2.74 -2.67 7.16
CA ILE A 130 -3.37 -3.91 7.67
C ILE A 130 -4.24 -4.56 6.58
N PHE A 131 -4.91 -3.74 5.78
CA PHE A 131 -5.81 -4.19 4.71
C PHE A 131 -5.09 -4.46 3.39
N ASN A 132 -3.77 -4.35 3.36
CA ASN A 132 -2.98 -4.67 2.17
C ASN A 132 -2.80 -6.18 2.02
N ILE A 133 -3.80 -6.83 1.42
CA ILE A 133 -3.86 -8.27 1.19
C ILE A 133 -3.53 -8.66 -0.26
N ASP A 134 -2.79 -7.83 -0.98
CA ASP A 134 -2.42 -8.09 -2.38
C ASP A 134 -1.65 -9.39 -2.56
N TRP A 135 -0.83 -9.76 -1.58
CA TRP A 135 -0.09 -11.02 -1.56
C TRP A 135 -1.00 -12.26 -1.64
N PHE A 136 -2.20 -12.20 -1.06
CA PHE A 136 -3.17 -13.27 -1.12
C PHE A 136 -3.67 -13.50 -2.56
N TYR A 137 -4.08 -12.41 -3.23
CA TYR A 137 -4.54 -12.48 -4.61
C TYR A 137 -3.40 -12.80 -5.59
N GLN A 138 -2.17 -12.35 -5.31
CA GLN A 138 -0.99 -12.74 -6.08
C GLN A 138 -0.70 -14.23 -5.97
N GLY A 139 -0.81 -14.80 -4.77
CA GLY A 139 -0.64 -16.24 -4.54
C GLY A 139 -1.72 -17.10 -5.22
N MET A 140 -2.90 -16.53 -5.48
CA MET A 140 -3.97 -17.15 -6.26
C MET A 140 -3.90 -16.86 -7.75
N GLU A 141 -2.89 -16.11 -8.21
CA GLU A 141 -2.76 -15.64 -9.61
C GLU A 141 -3.93 -14.76 -10.10
N GLU A 142 -4.65 -14.11 -9.18
CA GLU A 142 -5.79 -13.23 -9.49
C GLU A 142 -5.33 -11.79 -9.84
N TYR A 143 -4.40 -11.66 -10.79
CA TYR A 143 -3.82 -10.37 -11.19
C TYR A 143 -4.85 -9.42 -11.82
N SER A 144 -5.88 -9.93 -12.47
CA SER A 144 -6.95 -9.10 -13.03
C SER A 144 -7.73 -8.35 -11.95
N TYR A 145 -7.98 -8.99 -10.80
CA TYR A 145 -8.62 -8.35 -9.66
C TYR A 145 -7.74 -7.23 -9.07
N ILE A 146 -6.45 -7.52 -8.84
CA ILE A 146 -5.50 -6.53 -8.33
C ILE A 146 -5.40 -5.32 -9.26
N ALA A 147 -5.28 -5.57 -10.57
CA ALA A 147 -5.18 -4.52 -11.58
C ALA A 147 -6.42 -3.63 -11.57
N THR A 148 -7.61 -4.22 -11.64
CA THR A 148 -8.88 -3.48 -11.67
C THR A 148 -9.06 -2.64 -10.42
N ARG A 149 -8.88 -3.23 -9.22
CA ARG A 149 -8.97 -2.52 -7.95
C ARG A 149 -8.00 -1.34 -7.88
N SER A 150 -6.72 -1.58 -8.24
CA SER A 150 -5.70 -0.55 -8.18
C SER A 150 -5.97 0.60 -9.15
N ILE A 151 -6.44 0.31 -10.36
CA ILE A 151 -6.78 1.35 -11.35
C ILE A 151 -7.94 2.20 -10.83
N ILE A 152 -9.01 1.58 -10.30
CA ILE A 152 -10.16 2.31 -9.74
C ILE A 152 -9.73 3.23 -8.62
N VAL A 153 -8.97 2.71 -7.63
CA VAL A 153 -8.49 3.50 -6.49
C VAL A 153 -7.59 4.66 -6.95
N LYS A 154 -6.72 4.44 -7.92
CA LYS A 154 -5.85 5.50 -8.46
C LYS A 154 -6.64 6.57 -9.19
N ILE A 155 -7.63 6.21 -9.99
CA ILE A 155 -8.50 7.19 -10.67
C ILE A 155 -9.26 8.02 -9.64
N LEU A 156 -9.87 7.38 -8.63
CA LEU A 156 -10.56 8.09 -7.55
C LEU A 156 -9.62 9.02 -6.78
N SER A 157 -8.40 8.55 -6.47
CA SER A 157 -7.39 9.36 -5.79
C SER A 157 -6.94 10.55 -6.65
N PHE A 158 -6.82 10.37 -7.97
CA PHE A 158 -6.48 11.45 -8.90
C PHE A 158 -7.59 12.50 -8.96
N VAL A 159 -8.84 12.08 -9.08
CA VAL A 159 -10.00 12.99 -9.06
C VAL A 159 -10.07 13.74 -7.72
N ALA A 160 -9.93 13.04 -6.60
CA ALA A 160 -9.89 13.66 -5.28
C ALA A 160 -8.74 14.68 -5.16
N MET A 161 -7.55 14.34 -5.66
CA MET A 161 -6.42 15.26 -5.71
C MET A 161 -6.76 16.55 -6.48
N LEU A 162 -7.36 16.45 -7.65
CA LEU A 162 -7.75 17.64 -8.46
C LEU A 162 -8.83 18.49 -7.79
N LEU A 163 -9.72 17.87 -7.02
CA LEU A 163 -10.80 18.58 -6.31
C LEU A 163 -10.31 19.29 -5.04
N PHE A 164 -9.46 18.64 -4.27
CA PHE A 164 -9.06 19.10 -2.93
C PHE A 164 -7.70 19.81 -2.92
N VAL A 165 -6.76 19.40 -3.76
CA VAL A 165 -5.42 20.00 -3.83
C VAL A 165 -5.44 21.13 -4.85
N LYS A 166 -5.96 22.29 -4.43
CA LYS A 166 -5.96 23.51 -5.23
C LYS A 166 -4.81 24.41 -4.79
N LYS A 167 -4.31 25.22 -5.72
CA LYS A 167 -3.29 26.23 -5.40
C LYS A 167 -3.87 27.14 -4.31
N ALA A 168 -3.23 27.20 -3.15
CA ALA A 168 -3.47 28.28 -2.21
C ALA A 168 -3.05 29.58 -2.93
N MET A 169 -4.03 30.46 -3.19
CA MET A 169 -3.77 31.79 -3.70
C MET A 169 -3.05 32.63 -2.63
#